data_643a393084775ead691725d41e8c4ac7
#
_entry.id   643a393084775ead691725d41e8c4ac7
#
_cell.length_a   1.000
_cell.length_b   1.000
_cell.length_c   1.000
_cell.angle_alpha   90.00
_cell.angle_beta   90.00
_cell.angle_gamma   90.00
#
_symmetry.space_group_name_H-M   'P 1'
#
loop_
_entity.id
_entity.type
_entity.pdbx_description
1 polymer ?
#
loop_
_entity_poly.entity_id
_entity_poly.type
_entity_poly.pdbx_seq_one_letter_code
_entity_poly.pdbx_strand_id
1 'polypeptide(L)'
;MPKVMKIGKYQKRRRKRAGLPILLILLLIVAFGSLAYSVVLGKQMVDSGLIAETSSEKDVDNVISDIELTPSEPASSSQQAPEFGVPLPESKRVMGTYFDDAVFFGDSVTDGISLYDVMSNAKVISHTGINPGTALTSKVIKTSDGEKITMIDALKEANPKKIYIMIGINSIAMDKDTFLSSYSKMLDTIMEQHPDAIIYIQPITPITAAFEQSSKNTYKITNERISEFNEGILALAGEKQVYFVNINEVLADETGALPDDASPKDGIHFGAKYYEKWFEYLKTHTAPV
;
A
#
# COMPACT_ATOMS: atom_id res chain seq x y z
N MET A 1 64.72 28.64 -8.30
CA MET A 1 63.65 29.33 -9.05
C MET A 1 62.61 28.26 -9.44
N PRO A 2 61.41 28.23 -8.90
CA PRO A 2 60.39 27.25 -9.29
C PRO A 2 59.57 27.79 -10.45
N LYS A 3 59.29 26.92 -11.43
CA LYS A 3 58.47 27.18 -12.62
C LYS A 3 56.99 27.31 -12.26
N VAL A 4 56.40 28.44 -12.66
CA VAL A 4 54.95 28.72 -12.55
C VAL A 4 54.19 27.93 -13.62
N MET A 5 53.25 27.09 -13.20
CA MET A 5 52.37 26.32 -14.07
C MET A 5 51.15 27.17 -14.46
N LYS A 6 50.95 27.38 -15.76
CA LYS A 6 49.79 28.13 -16.31
C LYS A 6 48.53 27.30 -16.24
N ILE A 7 47.51 27.82 -15.56
CA ILE A 7 46.15 27.26 -15.47
C ILE A 7 45.39 27.54 -16.76
N GLY A 8 44.98 26.49 -17.47
CA GLY A 8 44.20 26.59 -18.69
C GLY A 8 42.75 27.04 -18.43
N LYS A 9 42.27 28.01 -19.23
CA LYS A 9 40.91 28.55 -19.19
C LYS A 9 39.88 27.50 -19.66
N TYR A 10 38.96 27.13 -18.77
CA TYR A 10 37.80 26.31 -19.08
C TYR A 10 36.81 27.11 -19.95
N GLN A 11 36.59 26.74 -21.23
CA GLN A 11 35.54 27.29 -22.07
C GLN A 11 34.19 26.63 -21.73
N LYS A 12 33.26 27.43 -21.20
CA LYS A 12 31.84 27.06 -20.96
C LYS A 12 31.11 26.93 -22.29
N ARG A 13 30.86 25.69 -22.77
CA ARG A 13 29.97 25.43 -23.91
C ARG A 13 28.52 25.76 -23.51
N ARG A 14 27.95 26.81 -24.12
CA ARG A 14 26.51 27.14 -24.06
C ARG A 14 25.72 26.06 -24.82
N ARG A 15 24.99 25.23 -24.11
CA ARG A 15 23.94 24.36 -24.70
C ARG A 15 22.76 25.24 -25.12
N LYS A 16 22.47 25.29 -26.42
CA LYS A 16 21.22 25.88 -26.95
C LYS A 16 20.04 25.06 -26.48
N ARG A 17 19.14 25.67 -25.71
CA ARG A 17 17.82 25.13 -25.38
C ARG A 17 16.91 25.27 -26.60
N ALA A 18 16.79 24.24 -27.41
CA ALA A 18 15.79 24.14 -28.47
C ALA A 18 15.04 22.80 -28.24
N GLY A 19 13.90 22.84 -27.55
CA GLY A 19 13.12 21.64 -27.29
C GLY A 19 11.73 21.88 -26.69
N LEU A 20 11.50 23.01 -26.05
CA LEU A 20 10.24 23.27 -25.35
C LEU A 20 9.00 23.41 -26.27
N PRO A 21 9.06 24.09 -27.44
CA PRO A 21 7.86 24.26 -28.28
C PRO A 21 7.42 22.97 -28.98
N ILE A 22 8.33 22.07 -29.34
CA ILE A 22 8.00 20.83 -30.05
C ILE A 22 7.31 19.84 -29.11
N LEU A 23 7.77 19.75 -27.85
CA LEU A 23 7.15 18.90 -26.83
C LEU A 23 5.71 19.35 -26.50
N LEU A 24 5.48 20.66 -26.43
CA LEU A 24 4.16 21.24 -26.18
C LEU A 24 3.18 20.98 -27.32
N ILE A 25 3.63 21.04 -28.58
CA ILE A 25 2.84 20.72 -29.77
C ILE A 25 2.48 19.22 -29.78
N LEU A 26 3.41 18.34 -29.45
CA LEU A 26 3.14 16.89 -29.37
C LEU A 26 2.11 16.55 -28.29
N LEU A 27 2.18 17.18 -27.12
CA LEU A 27 1.20 17.02 -26.04
C LEU A 27 -0.19 17.49 -26.43
N LEU A 28 -0.31 18.59 -27.16
CA LEU A 28 -1.59 19.07 -27.66
C LEU A 28 -2.20 18.15 -28.72
N ILE A 29 -1.42 17.57 -29.62
CA ILE A 29 -1.87 16.61 -30.62
C ILE A 29 -2.40 15.32 -29.94
N VAL A 30 -1.74 14.82 -28.89
CA VAL A 30 -2.19 13.65 -28.12
C VAL A 30 -3.49 13.97 -27.38
N ALA A 31 -3.62 15.14 -26.76
CA ALA A 31 -4.81 15.55 -26.02
C ALA A 31 -6.03 15.72 -26.95
N PHE A 32 -5.87 16.33 -28.13
CA PHE A 32 -6.95 16.46 -29.10
C PHE A 32 -7.31 15.13 -29.77
N GLY A 33 -6.34 14.26 -30.01
CA GLY A 33 -6.57 12.93 -30.57
C GLY A 33 -7.38 12.03 -29.62
N SER A 34 -7.12 12.08 -28.31
CA SER A 34 -7.86 11.33 -27.32
C SER A 34 -9.31 11.79 -27.15
N LEU A 35 -9.55 13.11 -27.23
CA LEU A 35 -10.90 13.67 -27.15
C LEU A 35 -11.75 13.29 -28.39
N ALA A 36 -11.17 13.35 -29.60
CA ALA A 36 -11.84 12.95 -30.83
C ALA A 36 -12.17 11.43 -30.83
N TYR A 37 -11.26 10.61 -30.33
CA TYR A 37 -11.47 9.17 -30.22
C TYR A 37 -12.60 8.83 -29.24
N SER A 38 -12.70 9.51 -28.10
CA SER A 38 -13.76 9.31 -27.10
C SER A 38 -15.15 9.70 -27.66
N VAL A 39 -15.23 10.75 -28.47
CA VAL A 39 -16.49 11.16 -29.11
C VAL A 39 -16.94 10.15 -30.17
N VAL A 40 -16.02 9.59 -30.95
CA VAL A 40 -16.32 8.55 -31.96
C VAL A 40 -16.75 7.26 -31.29
N LEU A 41 -16.09 6.85 -30.20
CA LEU A 41 -16.47 5.64 -29.45
C LEU A 41 -17.85 5.79 -28.80
N GLY A 42 -18.17 6.98 -28.25
CA GLY A 42 -19.48 7.28 -27.69
C GLY A 42 -20.61 7.17 -28.73
N LYS A 43 -20.40 7.69 -29.94
CA LYS A 43 -21.36 7.55 -31.04
C LYS A 43 -21.55 6.08 -31.47
N GLN A 44 -20.48 5.32 -31.59
CA GLN A 44 -20.57 3.90 -31.93
C GLN A 44 -21.32 3.07 -30.88
N MET A 45 -21.22 3.42 -29.59
CA MET A 45 -21.96 2.74 -28.52
C MET A 45 -23.45 3.05 -28.52
N VAL A 46 -23.84 4.27 -28.93
CA VAL A 46 -25.25 4.64 -29.10
C VAL A 46 -25.85 3.95 -30.33
N ASP A 47 -25.14 3.95 -31.46
CA ASP A 47 -25.58 3.33 -32.71
C ASP A 47 -25.65 1.78 -32.63
N SER A 48 -24.91 1.15 -31.69
CA SER A 48 -24.92 -0.28 -31.46
C SER A 48 -25.96 -0.76 -30.43
N GLY A 49 -26.76 0.12 -29.85
CA GLY A 49 -27.82 -0.21 -28.91
C GLY A 49 -27.33 -0.67 -27.52
N LEU A 50 -26.06 -0.43 -27.20
CA LEU A 50 -25.48 -0.81 -25.88
C LEU A 50 -25.84 0.18 -24.75
N ILE A 51 -26.37 1.36 -25.09
CA ILE A 51 -26.84 2.34 -24.10
C ILE A 51 -28.24 2.78 -24.51
N ALA A 52 -29.26 2.45 -23.72
CA ALA A 52 -30.63 2.90 -23.92
C ALA A 52 -30.76 4.35 -23.46
N GLU A 53 -31.35 5.22 -24.33
CA GLU A 53 -31.76 6.56 -23.93
C GLU A 53 -32.91 6.48 -22.93
N THR A 54 -32.72 7.05 -21.75
CA THR A 54 -33.80 7.30 -20.79
C THR A 54 -34.60 8.49 -21.23
N SER A 55 -35.77 8.27 -21.84
CA SER A 55 -36.77 9.32 -22.03
C SER A 55 -38.08 8.93 -21.35
N SER A 56 -38.45 9.78 -20.36
CA SER A 56 -39.80 10.36 -20.12
C SER A 56 -40.96 9.44 -19.78
N GLU A 57 -41.37 9.63 -18.52
CA GLU A 57 -42.76 9.57 -18.01
C GLU A 57 -43.91 9.36 -19.03
N LYS A 58 -44.72 8.34 -18.82
CA LYS A 58 -46.19 8.39 -18.59
C LYS A 58 -46.79 7.01 -18.46
N ASP A 59 -47.83 6.99 -17.59
CA ASP A 59 -48.89 6.00 -17.43
C ASP A 59 -48.61 4.79 -16.55
N VAL A 60 -48.82 5.05 -15.25
CA VAL A 60 -49.14 4.01 -14.25
C VAL A 60 -50.61 4.20 -13.86
N ASP A 61 -51.48 3.34 -14.35
CA ASP A 61 -52.72 3.01 -13.66
C ASP A 61 -53.13 1.56 -13.98
N ASN A 62 -53.48 0.87 -12.89
CA ASN A 62 -54.14 -0.44 -12.83
C ASN A 62 -53.33 -1.70 -13.15
N VAL A 63 -52.79 -2.35 -12.14
CA VAL A 63 -53.18 -3.70 -11.69
C VAL A 63 -52.71 -3.90 -10.25
N ILE A 64 -53.58 -3.68 -9.29
CA ILE A 64 -53.46 -4.20 -7.92
C ILE A 64 -54.43 -5.37 -7.80
N SER A 65 -53.93 -6.58 -7.72
CA SER A 65 -54.64 -7.67 -7.03
C SER A 65 -53.65 -8.76 -6.61
N ASP A 66 -53.58 -8.97 -5.30
CA ASP A 66 -53.17 -10.16 -4.61
C ASP A 66 -51.72 -10.60 -4.68
N ILE A 67 -50.86 -9.91 -3.87
CA ILE A 67 -49.69 -10.55 -3.26
C ILE A 67 -49.77 -10.32 -1.75
N GLU A 68 -50.09 -11.41 -1.04
CA GLU A 68 -50.07 -11.52 0.40
C GLU A 68 -48.62 -11.27 0.89
N LEU A 69 -48.35 -10.06 1.43
CA LEU A 69 -47.10 -9.69 2.04
C LEU A 69 -47.00 -10.37 3.42
N THR A 70 -46.36 -11.52 3.49
CA THR A 70 -45.77 -11.94 4.76
C THR A 70 -44.71 -10.91 5.15
N PRO A 71 -44.72 -10.37 6.39
CA PRO A 71 -43.64 -9.49 6.85
C PRO A 71 -42.38 -10.34 6.98
N SER A 72 -41.48 -10.22 6.00
CA SER A 72 -40.12 -10.63 6.22
C SER A 72 -39.53 -9.65 7.25
N GLU A 73 -39.18 -10.15 8.42
CA GLU A 73 -38.38 -9.43 9.39
C GLU A 73 -37.19 -8.78 8.68
N PRO A 74 -36.88 -7.50 8.98
CA PRO A 74 -35.63 -6.92 8.48
C PRO A 74 -34.50 -7.76 9.09
N ALA A 75 -33.76 -8.45 8.25
CA ALA A 75 -32.48 -9.01 8.64
C ALA A 75 -31.66 -7.88 9.23
N SER A 76 -31.66 -7.76 10.55
CA SER A 76 -30.76 -6.94 11.31
C SER A 76 -29.36 -7.49 11.05
N SER A 77 -28.69 -6.97 10.05
CA SER A 77 -27.25 -7.11 9.94
C SER A 77 -26.63 -6.28 11.07
N SER A 78 -26.65 -6.83 12.29
CA SER A 78 -25.71 -6.39 13.32
C SER A 78 -24.34 -6.70 12.74
N GLN A 79 -23.70 -5.70 12.14
CA GLN A 79 -22.27 -5.79 11.84
C GLN A 79 -21.58 -5.97 13.20
N GLN A 80 -21.27 -7.21 13.52
CA GLN A 80 -20.50 -7.56 14.68
C GLN A 80 -19.15 -6.87 14.54
N ALA A 81 -18.71 -6.13 15.59
CA ALA A 81 -17.41 -5.47 15.55
C ALA A 81 -16.33 -6.50 15.17
N PRO A 82 -15.38 -6.17 14.29
CA PRO A 82 -14.32 -7.09 13.92
C PRO A 82 -13.60 -7.64 15.12
N GLU A 83 -13.40 -8.95 15.15
CA GLU A 83 -12.72 -9.65 16.21
C GLU A 83 -11.20 -9.48 16.04
N PHE A 84 -10.46 -9.32 17.15
CA PHE A 84 -8.99 -9.26 17.11
C PHE A 84 -8.40 -10.67 17.05
N GLY A 85 -7.21 -10.79 16.42
CA GLY A 85 -6.55 -12.10 16.26
C GLY A 85 -7.08 -12.93 15.10
N VAL A 86 -7.93 -12.33 14.27
CA VAL A 86 -8.37 -12.86 12.97
C VAL A 86 -8.18 -11.80 11.89
N PRO A 87 -8.03 -12.17 10.61
CA PRO A 87 -8.00 -11.19 9.53
C PRO A 87 -9.27 -10.36 9.49
N LEU A 88 -9.14 -9.05 9.24
CA LEU A 88 -10.29 -8.19 9.02
C LEU A 88 -11.12 -8.72 7.84
N PRO A 89 -12.44 -8.91 8.03
CA PRO A 89 -13.31 -9.28 6.93
C PRO A 89 -13.51 -8.12 5.95
N GLU A 90 -14.01 -8.44 4.76
CA GLU A 90 -14.40 -7.42 3.80
C GLU A 90 -15.44 -6.47 4.41
N SER A 91 -15.19 -5.19 4.25
CA SER A 91 -16.01 -4.09 4.74
C SER A 91 -16.55 -3.25 3.57
N LYS A 92 -17.48 -2.32 3.88
CA LYS A 92 -17.90 -1.34 2.88
C LYS A 92 -16.67 -0.55 2.39
N ARG A 93 -16.52 -0.48 1.06
CA ARG A 93 -15.42 0.23 0.41
C ARG A 93 -15.34 1.70 0.85
N VAL A 94 -14.17 2.14 1.27
CA VAL A 94 -13.87 3.53 1.58
C VAL A 94 -13.24 4.25 0.39
N MET A 95 -13.30 5.59 0.42
CA MET A 95 -12.62 6.44 -0.56
C MET A 95 -11.13 6.58 -0.24
N GLY A 96 -10.32 7.00 -1.21
CA GLY A 96 -8.89 7.27 -0.99
C GLY A 96 -8.62 8.26 0.15
N THR A 97 -9.51 9.23 0.37
CA THR A 97 -9.44 10.21 1.48
C THR A 97 -9.48 9.59 2.88
N TYR A 98 -9.89 8.33 3.01
CA TYR A 98 -9.79 7.59 4.27
C TYR A 98 -8.35 7.50 4.80
N PHE A 99 -7.36 7.58 3.89
CA PHE A 99 -5.95 7.47 4.22
C PHE A 99 -5.24 8.81 4.42
N ASP A 100 -5.95 9.97 4.35
CA ASP A 100 -5.35 11.31 4.48
C ASP A 100 -4.63 11.53 5.83
N ASP A 101 -5.10 10.87 6.88
CA ASP A 101 -4.55 10.92 8.24
C ASP A 101 -3.84 9.61 8.63
N ALA A 102 -3.49 8.78 7.63
CA ALA A 102 -2.80 7.52 7.84
C ALA A 102 -1.28 7.66 7.69
N VAL A 103 -0.56 6.82 8.44
CA VAL A 103 0.87 6.56 8.24
C VAL A 103 1.06 5.10 7.90
N PHE A 104 1.80 4.85 6.82
CA PHE A 104 2.35 3.53 6.49
C PHE A 104 3.75 3.43 7.08
N PHE A 105 3.93 2.50 8.01
CA PHE A 105 5.14 2.32 8.80
C PHE A 105 5.76 0.96 8.49
N GLY A 106 7.03 0.94 8.01
CA GLY A 106 7.62 -0.33 7.68
C GLY A 106 9.02 -0.30 7.09
N ASP A 107 9.37 -1.39 6.42
CA ASP A 107 10.69 -1.61 5.82
C ASP A 107 10.75 -1.19 4.33
N SER A 108 11.69 -1.76 3.57
CA SER A 108 11.89 -1.42 2.15
C SER A 108 10.70 -1.75 1.25
N VAL A 109 9.86 -2.72 1.63
CA VAL A 109 8.64 -3.01 0.86
C VAL A 109 7.62 -1.87 1.04
N THR A 110 7.49 -1.34 2.26
CA THR A 110 6.67 -0.15 2.55
C THR A 110 7.18 1.10 1.81
N ASP A 111 8.49 1.23 1.61
CA ASP A 111 9.11 2.35 0.89
C ASP A 111 8.64 2.47 -0.57
N GLY A 112 8.27 1.35 -1.19
CA GLY A 112 7.72 1.32 -2.54
C GLY A 112 6.41 2.10 -2.70
N ILE A 113 5.65 2.35 -1.63
CA ILE A 113 4.45 3.19 -1.66
C ILE A 113 4.82 4.60 -2.15
N SER A 114 5.89 5.19 -1.59
CA SER A 114 6.41 6.49 -2.02
C SER A 114 7.07 6.41 -3.39
N LEU A 115 7.76 5.31 -3.70
CA LEU A 115 8.47 5.15 -4.97
C LEU A 115 7.51 5.14 -6.19
N TYR A 116 6.34 4.51 -6.03
CA TYR A 116 5.37 4.36 -7.11
C TYR A 116 4.21 5.36 -7.03
N ASP A 117 4.17 6.23 -6.01
CA ASP A 117 3.16 7.28 -5.81
C ASP A 117 1.70 6.75 -5.88
N VAL A 118 1.48 5.56 -5.36
CA VAL A 118 0.18 4.87 -5.48
C VAL A 118 -0.86 5.44 -4.51
N MET A 119 -0.41 6.02 -3.38
CA MET A 119 -1.25 6.65 -2.37
C MET A 119 -0.56 7.94 -1.88
N SER A 120 -0.53 8.94 -2.74
CA SER A 120 0.20 10.20 -2.52
C SER A 120 -0.32 11.03 -1.33
N ASN A 121 -1.53 10.77 -0.88
CA ASN A 121 -2.14 11.44 0.29
C ASN A 121 -1.78 10.78 1.63
N ALA A 122 -1.29 9.55 1.65
CA ALA A 122 -0.84 8.89 2.87
C ALA A 122 0.63 9.17 3.15
N LYS A 123 0.99 9.32 4.43
CA LYS A 123 2.38 9.49 4.84
C LYS A 123 3.07 8.15 4.95
N VAL A 124 4.32 8.06 4.47
CA VAL A 124 5.15 6.86 4.59
C VAL A 124 6.32 7.16 5.53
N ILE A 125 6.53 6.29 6.52
CA ILE A 125 7.70 6.28 7.39
C ILE A 125 8.33 4.90 7.26
N SER A 126 9.37 4.82 6.45
CA SER A 126 10.03 3.56 6.09
C SER A 126 11.53 3.71 6.03
N HIS A 127 12.24 2.59 6.12
CA HIS A 127 13.68 2.56 5.87
C HIS A 127 14.13 1.16 5.45
N THR A 128 14.97 1.10 4.41
CA THR A 128 15.56 -0.16 3.93
C THR A 128 16.38 -0.85 5.02
N GLY A 129 16.17 -2.15 5.21
CA GLY A 129 16.94 -2.96 6.16
C GLY A 129 16.48 -2.83 7.62
N ILE A 130 15.46 -2.02 7.91
CA ILE A 130 14.91 -1.87 9.27
C ILE A 130 14.17 -3.16 9.70
N ASN A 131 14.15 -3.39 11.00
CA ASN A 131 13.37 -4.44 11.65
C ASN A 131 12.69 -3.89 12.91
N PRO A 132 11.77 -4.63 13.57
CA PRO A 132 11.04 -4.11 14.73
C PRO A 132 11.94 -3.55 15.86
N GLY A 133 13.04 -4.23 16.15
CA GLY A 133 13.98 -3.78 17.19
C GLY A 133 14.76 -2.53 16.81
N THR A 134 15.20 -2.45 15.57
CA THR A 134 15.96 -1.29 15.06
C THR A 134 15.07 -0.10 14.75
N ALA A 135 13.78 -0.28 14.48
CA ALA A 135 12.82 0.82 14.34
C ALA A 135 12.71 1.68 15.61
N LEU A 136 12.90 1.06 16.78
CA LEU A 136 12.91 1.74 18.08
C LEU A 136 14.19 2.55 18.36
N THR A 137 15.34 2.13 17.80
CA THR A 137 16.64 2.59 18.28
C THR A 137 17.53 3.24 17.22
N SER A 138 17.36 2.88 15.95
CA SER A 138 18.21 3.38 14.88
C SER A 138 17.72 4.72 14.35
N LYS A 139 18.57 5.74 14.43
CA LYS A 139 18.29 7.09 13.91
C LYS A 139 18.51 7.12 12.40
N VAL A 140 17.49 6.80 11.64
CA VAL A 140 17.54 6.63 10.17
C VAL A 140 16.68 7.63 9.41
N ILE A 141 15.68 8.23 10.04
CA ILE A 141 14.80 9.20 9.41
C ILE A 141 15.43 10.59 9.50
N LYS A 142 15.61 11.23 8.35
CA LYS A 142 16.16 12.57 8.27
C LYS A 142 15.04 13.62 8.37
N THR A 143 15.16 14.53 9.33
CA THR A 143 14.28 15.66 9.54
C THR A 143 14.61 16.84 8.60
N SER A 144 13.76 17.84 8.53
CA SER A 144 13.93 19.00 7.66
C SER A 144 15.15 19.87 8.00
N ASP A 145 15.55 19.88 9.27
CA ASP A 145 16.75 20.56 9.78
C ASP A 145 18.06 19.76 9.60
N GLY A 146 17.93 18.52 9.09
CA GLY A 146 19.05 17.64 8.77
C GLY A 146 19.47 16.69 9.88
N GLU A 147 18.84 16.77 11.04
CA GLU A 147 19.02 15.80 12.12
C GLU A 147 18.48 14.41 11.71
N LYS A 148 18.89 13.39 12.47
CA LYS A 148 18.36 12.04 12.30
C LYS A 148 17.64 11.60 13.56
N ILE A 149 16.43 11.11 13.40
CA ILE A 149 15.59 10.56 14.46
C ILE A 149 15.25 9.08 14.19
N THR A 150 14.69 8.40 15.17
CA THR A 150 14.19 7.04 14.99
C THR A 150 12.89 7.04 14.19
N MET A 151 12.48 5.88 13.68
CA MET A 151 11.17 5.74 13.02
C MET A 151 10.02 5.99 14.00
N ILE A 152 10.18 5.60 15.26
CA ILE A 152 9.20 5.84 16.32
C ILE A 152 9.07 7.34 16.63
N ASP A 153 10.19 8.08 16.71
CA ASP A 153 10.13 9.52 16.89
C ASP A 153 9.42 10.21 15.71
N ALA A 154 9.72 9.78 14.47
CA ALA A 154 9.06 10.30 13.28
C ALA A 154 7.55 10.00 13.25
N LEU A 155 7.14 8.83 13.75
CA LEU A 155 5.74 8.46 13.88
C LEU A 155 5.03 9.34 14.92
N LYS A 156 5.67 9.56 16.06
CA LYS A 156 5.18 10.47 17.11
C LYS A 156 4.98 11.90 16.60
N GLU A 157 5.94 12.43 15.84
CA GLU A 157 5.80 13.74 15.20
C GLU A 157 4.68 13.81 14.16
N ALA A 158 4.44 12.71 13.45
CA ALA A 158 3.38 12.62 12.46
C ALA A 158 1.98 12.63 13.06
N ASN A 159 1.82 12.11 14.28
CA ASN A 159 0.57 12.03 15.04
C ASN A 159 -0.65 11.56 14.22
N PRO A 160 -0.58 10.39 13.55
CA PRO A 160 -1.65 9.90 12.68
C PRO A 160 -2.87 9.42 13.45
N LYS A 161 -4.01 9.32 12.76
CA LYS A 161 -5.22 8.66 13.28
C LYS A 161 -5.28 7.17 12.89
N LYS A 162 -4.53 6.78 11.88
CA LYS A 162 -4.42 5.39 11.42
C LYS A 162 -2.95 5.03 11.17
N ILE A 163 -2.53 3.88 11.64
CA ILE A 163 -1.16 3.38 11.49
C ILE A 163 -1.22 2.00 10.85
N TYR A 164 -0.68 1.88 9.63
CA TYR A 164 -0.53 0.62 8.92
C TYR A 164 0.91 0.13 9.04
N ILE A 165 1.12 -0.98 9.73
CA ILE A 165 2.45 -1.52 10.03
C ILE A 165 2.71 -2.75 9.16
N MET A 166 3.77 -2.70 8.34
CA MET A 166 4.30 -3.85 7.62
C MET A 166 5.82 -3.86 7.71
N ILE A 167 6.36 -4.72 8.57
CA ILE A 167 7.79 -4.79 8.86
C ILE A 167 8.16 -6.23 9.27
N GLY A 168 9.22 -6.77 8.70
CA GLY A 168 9.66 -8.08 9.15
C GLY A 168 10.53 -8.87 8.19
N ILE A 169 10.50 -8.60 6.88
CA ILE A 169 11.27 -9.39 5.88
C ILE A 169 12.77 -9.44 6.21
N ASN A 170 13.31 -8.39 6.82
CA ASN A 170 14.71 -8.32 7.24
C ASN A 170 15.02 -9.15 8.50
N SER A 171 14.02 -9.75 9.11
CA SER A 171 14.15 -10.54 10.33
C SER A 171 13.92 -12.04 10.14
N ILE A 172 13.57 -12.47 8.93
CA ILE A 172 13.20 -13.89 8.68
C ILE A 172 14.34 -14.87 9.02
N ALA A 173 15.60 -14.44 8.95
CA ALA A 173 16.74 -15.27 9.37
C ALA A 173 16.94 -15.33 10.91
N MET A 174 16.25 -14.48 11.67
CA MET A 174 16.33 -14.45 13.13
C MET A 174 15.53 -15.59 13.75
N ASP A 175 15.77 -15.82 15.05
CA ASP A 175 14.87 -16.63 15.87
C ASP A 175 13.48 -15.98 15.94
N LYS A 176 12.41 -16.79 15.78
CA LYS A 176 11.02 -16.29 15.72
C LYS A 176 10.58 -15.63 17.02
N ASP A 177 10.91 -16.22 18.17
CA ASP A 177 10.48 -15.67 19.46
C ASP A 177 11.19 -14.34 19.76
N THR A 178 12.46 -14.22 19.38
CA THR A 178 13.22 -12.96 19.44
C THR A 178 12.60 -11.88 18.54
N PHE A 179 12.17 -12.25 17.34
CA PHE A 179 11.45 -11.35 16.43
C PHE A 179 10.13 -10.90 17.03
N LEU A 180 9.29 -11.84 17.48
CA LEU A 180 7.98 -11.53 18.06
C LEU A 180 8.09 -10.69 19.34
N SER A 181 9.07 -10.95 20.19
CA SER A 181 9.36 -10.12 21.37
C SER A 181 9.70 -8.67 20.98
N SER A 182 10.53 -8.49 19.93
CA SER A 182 10.88 -7.18 19.43
C SER A 182 9.69 -6.46 18.78
N TYR A 183 8.84 -7.22 18.06
CA TYR A 183 7.63 -6.71 17.44
C TYR A 183 6.61 -6.28 18.50
N SER A 184 6.37 -7.10 19.52
CA SER A 184 5.51 -6.78 20.66
C SER A 184 5.94 -5.49 21.35
N LYS A 185 7.24 -5.34 21.65
CA LYS A 185 7.78 -4.13 22.25
C LYS A 185 7.60 -2.88 21.37
N MET A 186 7.76 -3.03 20.06
CA MET A 186 7.51 -1.94 19.12
C MET A 186 6.03 -1.54 19.14
N LEU A 187 5.10 -2.50 19.12
CA LEU A 187 3.67 -2.25 19.21
C LEU A 187 3.31 -1.54 20.51
N ASP A 188 3.81 -2.01 21.67
CA ASP A 188 3.55 -1.39 22.96
C ASP A 188 3.97 0.08 22.95
N THR A 189 5.14 0.37 22.39
CA THR A 189 5.64 1.75 22.26
C THR A 189 4.74 2.61 21.34
N ILE A 190 4.27 2.05 20.22
CA ILE A 190 3.36 2.75 19.29
C ILE A 190 2.02 3.01 19.96
N MET A 191 1.44 2.01 20.63
CA MET A 191 0.15 2.12 21.32
C MET A 191 0.20 3.14 22.46
N GLU A 192 1.28 3.17 23.24
CA GLU A 192 1.49 4.15 24.29
C GLU A 192 1.56 5.58 23.75
N GLN A 193 2.23 5.78 22.61
CA GLN A 193 2.38 7.08 21.99
C GLN A 193 1.16 7.55 21.20
N HIS A 194 0.30 6.63 20.76
CA HIS A 194 -0.85 6.88 19.90
C HIS A 194 -2.12 6.17 20.42
N PRO A 195 -2.59 6.46 21.64
CA PRO A 195 -3.69 5.71 22.28
C PRO A 195 -5.02 5.84 21.53
N ASP A 196 -5.19 6.87 20.71
CA ASP A 196 -6.41 7.13 19.93
C ASP A 196 -6.30 6.69 18.47
N ALA A 197 -5.17 6.12 18.05
CA ALA A 197 -4.98 5.71 16.67
C ALA A 197 -5.51 4.30 16.43
N ILE A 198 -6.13 4.10 15.28
CA ILE A 198 -6.47 2.76 14.80
C ILE A 198 -5.19 2.13 14.24
N ILE A 199 -4.77 1.00 14.81
CA ILE A 199 -3.57 0.29 14.39
C ILE A 199 -3.95 -0.93 13.58
N TYR A 200 -3.37 -1.04 12.38
CA TYR A 200 -3.47 -2.16 11.47
C TYR A 200 -2.10 -2.81 11.31
N ILE A 201 -2.00 -4.07 11.65
CA ILE A 201 -0.81 -4.88 11.35
C ILE A 201 -1.06 -5.63 10.05
N GLN A 202 -0.07 -5.68 9.20
CA GLN A 202 -0.09 -6.43 7.95
C GLN A 202 0.95 -7.55 7.98
N PRO A 203 0.71 -8.67 7.30
CA PRO A 203 1.67 -9.77 7.21
C PRO A 203 2.93 -9.32 6.45
N ILE A 204 4.04 -10.00 6.74
CA ILE A 204 5.22 -9.98 5.87
C ILE A 204 4.79 -10.56 4.52
N THR A 205 5.11 -9.86 3.44
CA THR A 205 4.76 -10.30 2.09
C THR A 205 5.57 -11.53 1.67
N PRO A 206 5.00 -12.44 0.88
CA PRO A 206 5.73 -13.59 0.37
C PRO A 206 6.85 -13.16 -0.59
N ILE A 207 7.78 -14.06 -0.84
CA ILE A 207 8.82 -13.95 -1.87
C ILE A 207 8.46 -14.81 -3.08
N THR A 208 9.07 -14.53 -4.24
CA THR A 208 8.85 -15.39 -5.41
C THR A 208 9.50 -16.76 -5.23
N ALA A 209 8.89 -17.81 -5.80
CA ALA A 209 9.44 -19.16 -5.79
C ALA A 209 10.84 -19.21 -6.45
N ALA A 210 11.06 -18.41 -7.49
CA ALA A 210 12.34 -18.28 -8.15
C ALA A 210 13.43 -17.71 -7.21
N PHE A 211 13.11 -16.70 -6.41
CA PHE A 211 14.07 -16.16 -5.42
C PHE A 211 14.32 -17.16 -4.29
N GLU A 212 13.30 -17.83 -3.80
CA GLU A 212 13.43 -18.84 -2.73
C GLU A 212 14.49 -19.89 -3.07
N GLN A 213 14.50 -20.35 -4.32
CA GLN A 213 15.44 -21.37 -4.85
C GLN A 213 16.77 -20.75 -5.32
N SER A 214 16.90 -19.44 -5.36
CA SER A 214 18.08 -18.77 -5.90
C SER A 214 19.29 -18.85 -4.97
N SER A 215 20.48 -18.93 -5.55
CA SER A 215 21.75 -18.75 -4.82
C SER A 215 21.91 -17.34 -4.23
N LYS A 216 21.13 -16.36 -4.70
CA LYS A 216 21.08 -15.01 -4.14
C LYS A 216 20.36 -14.96 -2.78
N ASN A 217 19.53 -15.95 -2.48
CA ASN A 217 18.87 -16.12 -1.20
C ASN A 217 19.86 -16.60 -0.12
N THR A 218 20.79 -15.76 0.25
CA THR A 218 21.87 -16.08 1.19
C THR A 218 21.37 -16.28 2.62
N TYR A 219 20.24 -15.66 2.97
CA TYR A 219 19.60 -15.76 4.29
C TYR A 219 18.63 -16.95 4.40
N LYS A 220 18.49 -17.75 3.32
CA LYS A 220 17.60 -18.93 3.31
C LYS A 220 16.15 -18.57 3.71
N ILE A 221 15.65 -17.45 3.21
CA ILE A 221 14.26 -17.05 3.37
C ILE A 221 13.38 -18.02 2.61
N THR A 222 12.33 -18.53 3.24
CA THR A 222 11.32 -19.41 2.60
C THR A 222 9.93 -18.85 2.84
N ASN A 223 8.98 -19.13 1.96
CA ASN A 223 7.58 -18.77 2.13
C ASN A 223 6.94 -19.50 3.33
N GLU A 224 7.38 -20.74 3.60
CA GLU A 224 6.98 -21.47 4.80
C GLU A 224 7.37 -20.71 6.07
N ARG A 225 8.64 -20.24 6.17
CA ARG A 225 9.11 -19.47 7.30
C ARG A 225 8.44 -18.11 7.42
N ILE A 226 8.15 -17.44 6.31
CA ILE A 226 7.35 -16.21 6.30
C ILE A 226 5.95 -16.48 6.88
N SER A 227 5.32 -17.59 6.50
CA SER A 227 4.01 -18.00 7.05
C SER A 227 4.07 -18.21 8.56
N GLU A 228 5.07 -18.93 9.08
CA GLU A 228 5.26 -19.12 10.52
C GLU A 228 5.40 -17.81 11.31
N PHE A 229 6.10 -16.82 10.74
CA PHE A 229 6.23 -15.49 11.33
C PHE A 229 4.91 -14.72 11.28
N ASN A 230 4.16 -14.83 10.19
CA ASN A 230 2.86 -14.19 10.03
C ASN A 230 1.80 -14.75 10.98
N GLU A 231 1.83 -16.05 11.27
CA GLU A 231 1.00 -16.65 12.33
C GLU A 231 1.31 -16.01 13.69
N GLY A 232 2.58 -15.78 13.99
CA GLY A 232 2.99 -15.08 15.21
C GLY A 232 2.53 -13.62 15.25
N ILE A 233 2.61 -12.91 14.11
CA ILE A 233 2.13 -11.53 13.99
C ILE A 233 0.59 -11.47 14.17
N LEU A 234 -0.15 -12.42 13.59
CA LEU A 234 -1.61 -12.53 13.78
C LEU A 234 -1.96 -12.78 15.25
N ALA A 235 -1.24 -13.68 15.93
CA ALA A 235 -1.43 -13.92 17.37
C ALA A 235 -1.17 -12.66 18.20
N LEU A 236 -0.12 -11.89 17.88
CA LEU A 236 0.16 -10.59 18.51
C LEU A 236 -0.94 -9.57 18.25
N ALA A 237 -1.56 -9.57 17.07
CA ALA A 237 -2.71 -8.70 16.78
C ALA A 237 -3.87 -8.98 17.76
N GLY A 238 -4.14 -10.25 18.04
CA GLY A 238 -5.13 -10.66 19.04
C GLY A 238 -4.75 -10.25 20.46
N GLU A 239 -3.52 -10.52 20.88
CA GLU A 239 -3.01 -10.18 22.21
C GLU A 239 -3.05 -8.67 22.47
N LYS A 240 -2.64 -7.86 21.50
CA LYS A 240 -2.56 -6.41 21.60
C LYS A 240 -3.88 -5.69 21.26
N GLN A 241 -4.91 -6.42 20.84
CA GLN A 241 -6.19 -5.86 20.42
C GLN A 241 -6.04 -4.80 19.33
N VAL A 242 -5.25 -5.13 18.30
CA VAL A 242 -5.09 -4.34 17.08
C VAL A 242 -5.58 -5.13 15.86
N TYR A 243 -5.93 -4.46 14.78
CA TYR A 243 -6.48 -5.11 13.61
C TYR A 243 -5.39 -5.77 12.75
N PHE A 244 -5.70 -6.93 12.20
CA PHE A 244 -4.83 -7.61 11.23
C PHE A 244 -5.45 -7.55 9.83
N VAL A 245 -4.74 -7.00 8.86
CA VAL A 245 -5.19 -6.88 7.47
C VAL A 245 -4.35 -7.78 6.58
N ASN A 246 -4.95 -8.87 6.08
CA ASN A 246 -4.21 -9.91 5.37
C ASN A 246 -4.00 -9.58 3.88
N ILE A 247 -3.13 -8.64 3.58
CA ILE A 247 -2.82 -8.21 2.21
C ILE A 247 -2.27 -9.34 1.32
N ASN A 248 -1.80 -10.45 1.90
CA ASN A 248 -1.31 -11.59 1.13
C ASN A 248 -2.42 -12.31 0.35
N GLU A 249 -3.70 -12.11 0.69
CA GLU A 249 -4.83 -12.60 -0.10
C GLU A 249 -4.86 -12.07 -1.54
N VAL A 250 -4.29 -10.89 -1.78
CA VAL A 250 -4.26 -10.28 -3.12
C VAL A 250 -2.85 -10.20 -3.71
N LEU A 251 -1.82 -10.46 -2.90
CA LEU A 251 -0.42 -10.41 -3.35
C LEU A 251 0.15 -11.80 -3.65
N ALA A 252 -0.28 -12.85 -2.93
CA ALA A 252 0.16 -14.22 -3.15
C ALA A 252 -0.59 -14.88 -4.31
N ASP A 253 0.04 -15.85 -4.94
CA ASP A 253 -0.59 -16.79 -5.85
C ASP A 253 -1.17 -18.00 -5.10
N GLU A 254 -1.71 -18.98 -5.85
CA GLU A 254 -2.34 -20.19 -5.31
C GLU A 254 -1.36 -21.08 -4.50
N THR A 255 -0.05 -20.90 -4.68
CA THR A 255 0.99 -21.60 -3.92
C THR A 255 1.41 -20.87 -2.65
N GLY A 256 0.90 -19.66 -2.42
CA GLY A 256 1.28 -18.79 -1.31
C GLY A 256 2.57 -17.99 -1.57
N ALA A 257 3.14 -18.08 -2.77
CA ALA A 257 4.31 -17.31 -3.18
C ALA A 257 3.90 -15.99 -3.84
N LEU A 258 4.81 -15.02 -3.86
CA LEU A 258 4.67 -13.85 -4.70
C LEU A 258 4.82 -14.26 -6.17
N PRO A 259 3.89 -13.92 -7.09
CA PRO A 259 4.05 -14.23 -8.51
C PRO A 259 5.36 -13.69 -9.09
N ASP A 260 6.03 -14.44 -9.96
CA ASP A 260 7.32 -14.06 -10.53
C ASP A 260 7.26 -12.72 -11.30
N ASP A 261 6.13 -12.41 -11.95
CA ASP A 261 5.93 -11.15 -12.66
C ASP A 261 5.75 -9.95 -11.70
N ALA A 262 5.43 -10.21 -10.43
CA ALA A 262 5.34 -9.16 -9.41
C ALA A 262 6.71 -8.57 -9.08
N SER A 263 7.73 -9.42 -8.98
CA SER A 263 9.07 -9.02 -8.56
C SER A 263 10.17 -9.60 -9.47
N PRO A 264 10.26 -9.14 -10.72
CA PRO A 264 11.21 -9.70 -11.70
C PRO A 264 12.68 -9.36 -11.40
N LYS A 265 12.96 -8.45 -10.48
CA LYS A 265 14.32 -8.00 -10.18
C LYS A 265 14.99 -8.81 -9.07
N ASP A 266 14.32 -8.99 -7.96
CA ASP A 266 14.93 -9.57 -6.76
C ASP A 266 14.04 -10.57 -6.02
N GLY A 267 12.80 -10.75 -6.44
CA GLY A 267 11.87 -11.71 -5.87
C GLY A 267 11.24 -11.28 -4.54
N ILE A 268 11.48 -10.05 -4.08
CA ILE A 268 10.98 -9.50 -2.81
C ILE A 268 10.17 -8.23 -3.05
N HIS A 269 10.77 -7.23 -3.75
CA HIS A 269 10.16 -5.93 -3.98
C HIS A 269 9.34 -5.96 -5.27
N PHE A 270 8.06 -5.71 -5.15
CA PHE A 270 7.13 -5.79 -6.30
C PHE A 270 6.93 -4.43 -6.98
N GLY A 271 6.35 -4.45 -8.19
CA GLY A 271 6.10 -3.28 -9.02
C GLY A 271 4.77 -2.59 -8.71
N ALA A 272 4.53 -1.41 -9.31
CA ALA A 272 3.37 -0.53 -9.09
C ALA A 272 2.02 -1.26 -9.13
N LYS A 273 1.80 -2.16 -10.09
CA LYS A 273 0.57 -2.96 -10.22
C LYS A 273 0.19 -3.71 -8.93
N TYR A 274 1.18 -4.18 -8.16
CA TYR A 274 0.93 -4.93 -6.92
C TYR A 274 0.69 -3.98 -5.74
N TYR A 275 1.28 -2.78 -5.75
CA TYR A 275 0.89 -1.72 -4.80
C TYR A 275 -0.55 -1.25 -5.05
N GLU A 276 -0.99 -1.14 -6.30
CA GLU A 276 -2.40 -0.85 -6.63
C GLU A 276 -3.33 -1.92 -6.08
N LYS A 277 -3.03 -3.22 -6.27
CA LYS A 277 -3.80 -4.32 -5.67
C LYS A 277 -3.85 -4.22 -4.15
N TRP A 278 -2.72 -3.95 -3.51
CA TRP A 278 -2.63 -3.77 -2.07
C TRP A 278 -3.56 -2.66 -1.60
N PHE A 279 -3.52 -1.47 -2.19
CA PHE A 279 -4.39 -0.37 -1.78
C PHE A 279 -5.87 -0.60 -2.11
N GLU A 280 -6.19 -1.27 -3.21
CA GLU A 280 -7.57 -1.64 -3.51
C GLU A 280 -8.14 -2.60 -2.45
N TYR A 281 -7.33 -3.52 -1.95
CA TYR A 281 -7.67 -4.41 -0.85
C TYR A 281 -7.87 -3.63 0.46
N LEU A 282 -6.97 -2.72 0.81
CA LEU A 282 -7.10 -1.90 2.02
C LEU A 282 -8.39 -1.05 2.03
N LYS A 283 -8.88 -0.61 0.87
CA LYS A 283 -10.13 0.15 0.77
C LYS A 283 -11.38 -0.65 1.14
N THR A 284 -11.30 -1.96 1.14
CA THR A 284 -12.39 -2.87 1.49
C THR A 284 -12.15 -3.66 2.78
N HIS A 285 -11.06 -3.41 3.49
CA HIS A 285 -10.70 -4.08 4.74
C HIS A 285 -10.32 -3.05 5.80
N THR A 286 -11.34 -2.34 6.30
CA THR A 286 -11.17 -1.29 7.31
C THR A 286 -11.91 -1.64 8.59
N ALA A 287 -11.36 -1.19 9.73
CA ALA A 287 -12.07 -1.24 11.00
C ALA A 287 -13.38 -0.45 10.92
N PRO A 288 -14.42 -0.82 11.67
CA PRO A 288 -15.61 0.00 11.81
C PRO A 288 -15.23 1.36 12.40
N VAL A 289 -15.77 2.43 11.81
CA VAL A 289 -15.56 3.83 12.24
C VAL A 289 -16.80 4.28 13.00
#